data_06d888160e414022d6926e43aca2f8f8
#
_entry.id   06d888160e414022d6926e43aca2f8f8
#
_cell.length_a   1.000
_cell.length_b   1.000
_cell.length_c   1.000
_cell.angle_alpha   90.00
_cell.angle_beta   90.00
_cell.angle_gamma   90.00
#
_symmetry.space_group_name_H-M   'P 1'
#
loop_
_entity.id
_entity.type
_entity.pdbx_description
1 polymer ?
#
loop_
_entity_poly.entity_id
_entity_poly.type
_entity_poly.pdbx_seq_one_letter_code
_entity_poly.pdbx_strand_id
1 'polypeptide(L)'
;MPEADITRLLALARDGEPAQLGAVFEALYPELLRLANSRMHGNESTFTPTVLVHELFLRISQGAPLSLADRNHFFAASARAMRWILVEHARQRAAGKRGGGQTMVSLDDQIPDAPPALTNVLMLDQGLEALEAISPQRRQIVELRWFAGMEFAEIARLLEIAERTVYREWERARAFLQALLDEGSDGS
;
A
#
# COMPACT_ATOMS: atom_id res chain seq x y z
N MET A 1 -19.58 7.93 8.46
CA MET A 1 -20.08 8.88 7.43
C MET A 1 -20.54 8.10 6.22
N PRO A 2 -21.64 8.48 5.53
CA PRO A 2 -22.06 7.86 4.28
C PRO A 2 -20.97 8.02 3.19
N GLU A 3 -20.86 7.05 2.30
CA GLU A 3 -19.87 7.04 1.21
C GLU A 3 -20.01 8.25 0.27
N ALA A 4 -21.24 8.74 0.08
CA ALA A 4 -21.56 9.94 -0.69
C ALA A 4 -20.91 11.21 -0.11
N ASP A 5 -20.79 11.33 1.22
CA ASP A 5 -20.19 12.49 1.87
C ASP A 5 -18.67 12.50 1.64
N ILE A 6 -18.01 11.34 1.68
CA ILE A 6 -16.58 11.21 1.42
C ILE A 6 -16.27 11.56 -0.04
N THR A 7 -17.04 11.04 -0.99
CA THR A 7 -16.88 11.36 -2.42
C THR A 7 -17.03 12.85 -2.68
N ARG A 8 -17.97 13.52 -2.01
CA ARG A 8 -18.14 14.97 -2.11
C ARG A 8 -16.94 15.74 -1.55
N LEU A 9 -16.42 15.34 -0.39
CA LEU A 9 -15.23 15.95 0.21
C LEU A 9 -14.00 15.77 -0.67
N LEU A 10 -13.84 14.60 -1.29
CA LEU A 10 -12.76 14.32 -2.23
C LEU A 10 -12.86 15.20 -3.49
N ALA A 11 -14.06 15.40 -4.03
CA ALA A 11 -14.27 16.28 -5.17
C ALA A 11 -13.86 17.73 -4.83
N LEU A 12 -14.25 18.24 -3.66
CA LEU A 12 -13.86 19.57 -3.20
C LEU A 12 -12.35 19.70 -2.94
N ALA A 13 -11.73 18.65 -2.38
CA ALA A 13 -10.28 18.62 -2.16
C ALA A 13 -9.48 18.62 -3.47
N ARG A 14 -10.02 18.02 -4.54
CA ARG A 14 -9.43 18.02 -5.88
C ARG A 14 -9.38 19.42 -6.50
N ASP A 15 -10.39 20.23 -6.22
CA ASP A 15 -10.52 21.59 -6.78
C ASP A 15 -9.62 22.62 -6.09
N GLY A 16 -8.73 22.17 -5.18
CA GLY A 16 -7.61 22.97 -4.67
C GLY A 16 -7.83 23.62 -3.32
N GLU A 17 -8.82 23.20 -2.52
CA GLU A 17 -9.01 23.67 -1.16
C GLU A 17 -8.28 22.74 -0.14
N PRO A 18 -7.09 23.11 0.39
CA PRO A 18 -6.32 22.29 1.33
C PRO A 18 -7.10 21.90 2.60
N ALA A 19 -8.04 22.75 3.03
CA ALA A 19 -8.89 22.49 4.19
C ALA A 19 -9.78 21.26 3.99
N GLN A 20 -10.22 20.98 2.76
CA GLN A 20 -11.06 19.83 2.45
C GLN A 20 -10.28 18.52 2.51
N LEU A 21 -9.00 18.54 2.16
CA LEU A 21 -8.14 17.38 2.33
C LEU A 21 -8.00 17.00 3.81
N GLY A 22 -7.85 17.99 4.70
CA GLY A 22 -7.87 17.77 6.14
C GLY A 22 -9.14 17.07 6.63
N ALA A 23 -10.31 17.52 6.16
CA ALA A 23 -11.60 16.91 6.49
C ALA A 23 -11.72 15.46 5.98
N VAL A 24 -11.20 15.16 4.78
CA VAL A 24 -11.12 13.78 4.25
C VAL A 24 -10.27 12.91 5.15
N PHE A 25 -9.06 13.38 5.52
CA PHE A 25 -8.17 12.63 6.41
C PHE A 25 -8.76 12.42 7.79
N GLU A 26 -9.41 13.42 8.37
CA GLU A 26 -10.12 13.29 9.66
C GLU A 26 -11.21 12.22 9.58
N ALA A 27 -12.02 12.26 8.53
CA ALA A 27 -13.11 11.31 8.31
C ALA A 27 -12.64 9.87 8.12
N LEU A 28 -11.51 9.68 7.42
CA LEU A 28 -10.96 8.36 7.08
C LEU A 28 -9.81 7.94 7.99
N TYR A 29 -9.46 8.75 8.99
CA TYR A 29 -8.32 8.49 9.88
C TYR A 29 -8.34 7.11 10.54
N PRO A 30 -9.47 6.63 11.11
CA PRO A 30 -9.51 5.30 11.72
C PRO A 30 -9.19 4.17 10.74
N GLU A 31 -9.58 4.32 9.47
CA GLU A 31 -9.36 3.33 8.43
C GLU A 31 -7.93 3.39 7.90
N LEU A 32 -7.39 4.59 7.71
CA LEU A 32 -6.00 4.79 7.36
C LEU A 32 -5.06 4.27 8.44
N LEU A 33 -5.42 4.48 9.72
CA LEU A 33 -4.65 3.97 10.84
C LEU A 33 -4.70 2.44 10.92
N ARG A 34 -5.85 1.81 10.67
CA ARG A 34 -5.95 0.35 10.58
C ARG A 34 -5.10 -0.19 9.44
N LEU A 35 -5.14 0.48 8.28
CA LEU A 35 -4.31 0.12 7.13
C LEU A 35 -2.81 0.24 7.48
N ALA A 36 -2.38 1.32 8.10
CA ALA A 36 -1.00 1.51 8.53
C ALA A 36 -0.57 0.45 9.57
N ASN A 37 -1.42 0.15 10.56
CA ASN A 37 -1.16 -0.88 11.56
C ASN A 37 -0.95 -2.27 10.92
N SER A 38 -1.78 -2.64 9.95
CA SER A 38 -1.67 -3.94 9.28
C SER A 38 -0.42 -4.07 8.42
N ARG A 39 0.30 -2.97 8.14
CA ARG A 39 1.54 -2.96 7.32
C ARG A 39 2.81 -2.80 8.14
N MET A 40 2.67 -2.49 9.42
CA MET A 40 3.78 -2.25 10.32
C MET A 40 3.76 -3.27 11.45
N HIS A 41 4.58 -4.31 11.34
CA HIS A 41 4.82 -5.24 12.43
C HIS A 41 6.27 -5.06 12.91
N GLY A 42 6.40 -4.71 14.16
CA GLY A 42 7.68 -4.51 14.83
C GLY A 42 7.62 -3.34 15.80
N ASN A 43 8.23 -3.50 16.96
CA ASN A 43 8.32 -2.48 18.01
C ASN A 43 9.35 -1.40 17.61
N GLU A 44 9.08 -0.65 16.55
CA GLU A 44 9.89 0.51 16.23
C GLU A 44 9.37 1.71 17.02
N SER A 45 10.17 2.17 17.98
CA SER A 45 9.81 3.27 18.86
C SER A 45 9.67 4.63 18.15
N THR A 46 10.22 4.77 16.95
CA THR A 46 10.33 6.08 16.28
C THR A 46 9.40 6.21 15.07
N PHE A 47 9.18 5.13 14.32
CA PHE A 47 8.29 5.13 13.16
C PHE A 47 7.06 4.31 13.47
N THR A 48 5.95 4.99 13.75
CA THR A 48 4.68 4.38 14.17
C THR A 48 3.63 4.46 13.08
N PRO A 49 2.54 3.67 13.14
CA PRO A 49 1.42 3.80 12.22
C PRO A 49 0.85 5.23 12.16
N THR A 50 0.81 5.93 13.28
CA THR A 50 0.41 7.34 13.34
C THR A 50 1.35 8.23 12.53
N VAL A 51 2.66 8.03 12.64
CA VAL A 51 3.67 8.76 11.85
C VAL A 51 3.48 8.47 10.36
N LEU A 52 3.26 7.21 9.98
CA LEU A 52 3.01 6.83 8.59
C LEU A 52 1.78 7.54 8.01
N VAL A 53 0.68 7.64 8.76
CA VAL A 53 -0.52 8.37 8.32
C VAL A 53 -0.25 9.87 8.22
N HIS A 54 0.52 10.46 9.11
CA HIS A 54 0.91 11.88 9.04
C HIS A 54 1.82 12.17 7.85
N GLU A 55 2.80 11.30 7.58
CA GLU A 55 3.67 11.41 6.41
C GLU A 55 2.86 11.29 5.10
N LEU A 56 1.90 10.37 5.08
CA LEU A 56 0.96 10.26 3.98
C LEU A 56 0.20 11.57 3.74
N PHE A 57 -0.34 12.17 4.81
CA PHE A 57 -1.03 13.47 4.72
C PHE A 57 -0.14 14.56 4.14
N LEU A 58 1.07 14.71 4.66
CA LEU A 58 2.04 15.71 4.17
C LEU A 58 2.37 15.51 2.69
N ARG A 59 2.59 14.26 2.27
CA ARG A 59 2.90 13.94 0.89
C ARG A 59 1.76 14.26 -0.06
N ILE A 60 0.54 13.96 0.35
CA ILE A 60 -0.67 14.28 -0.42
C ILE A 60 -0.88 15.79 -0.50
N SER A 61 -0.71 16.50 0.62
CA SER A 61 -0.87 17.97 0.68
C SER A 61 0.15 18.72 -0.18
N GLN A 62 1.32 18.13 -0.40
CA GLN A 62 2.40 18.72 -1.22
C GLN A 62 2.23 18.46 -2.72
N GLY A 63 1.09 17.94 -3.16
CA GLY A 63 0.74 17.81 -4.56
C GLY A 63 1.15 16.49 -5.21
N ALA A 64 1.29 15.40 -4.44
CA ALA A 64 1.35 14.08 -5.05
C ALA A 64 0.08 13.88 -5.90
N PRO A 65 0.22 13.46 -7.18
CA PRO A 65 -0.92 13.31 -8.06
C PRO A 65 -1.82 12.19 -7.51
N LEU A 66 -2.96 12.57 -6.95
CA LEU A 66 -3.96 11.65 -6.46
C LEU A 66 -5.19 11.73 -7.35
N SER A 67 -5.60 10.58 -7.87
CA SER A 67 -6.96 10.45 -8.34
C SER A 67 -7.88 10.41 -7.12
N LEU A 68 -8.50 11.55 -6.81
CA LEU A 68 -9.48 11.68 -5.75
C LEU A 68 -10.91 11.49 -6.30
N ALA A 69 -11.09 10.59 -7.26
CA ALA A 69 -12.37 10.40 -7.93
C ALA A 69 -13.44 9.87 -6.96
N ASP A 70 -13.07 8.92 -6.12
CA ASP A 70 -13.91 8.34 -5.08
C ASP A 70 -13.07 7.75 -3.93
N ARG A 71 -13.74 7.16 -2.95
CA ARG A 71 -13.12 6.52 -1.79
C ARG A 71 -12.12 5.42 -2.16
N ASN A 72 -12.45 4.58 -3.14
CA ASN A 72 -11.59 3.48 -3.55
C ASN A 72 -10.30 3.99 -4.22
N HIS A 73 -10.42 5.00 -5.08
CA HIS A 73 -9.27 5.69 -5.68
C HIS A 73 -8.39 6.34 -4.62
N PHE A 74 -8.99 6.96 -3.60
CA PHE A 74 -8.26 7.55 -2.48
C PHE A 74 -7.46 6.49 -1.71
N PHE A 75 -8.08 5.35 -1.34
CA PHE A 75 -7.38 4.27 -0.63
C PHE A 75 -6.30 3.61 -1.49
N ALA A 76 -6.54 3.41 -2.79
CA ALA A 76 -5.55 2.89 -3.72
C ALA A 76 -4.30 3.80 -3.79
N ALA A 77 -4.52 5.11 -3.90
CA ALA A 77 -3.44 6.10 -3.92
C ALA A 77 -2.73 6.19 -2.57
N SER A 78 -3.48 6.15 -1.46
CA SER A 78 -2.93 6.15 -0.09
C SER A 78 -2.05 4.91 0.15
N ALA A 79 -2.49 3.74 -0.27
CA ALA A 79 -1.73 2.49 -0.15
C ALA A 79 -0.40 2.56 -0.90
N ARG A 80 -0.42 3.08 -2.13
CA ARG A 80 0.78 3.27 -2.94
C ARG A 80 1.75 4.26 -2.30
N ALA A 81 1.23 5.36 -1.78
CA ALA A 81 2.03 6.36 -1.08
C ALA A 81 2.61 5.81 0.23
N MET A 82 1.82 5.06 1.03
CA MET A 82 2.31 4.39 2.25
C MET A 82 3.43 3.41 1.94
N ARG A 83 3.28 2.56 0.90
CA ARG A 83 4.36 1.67 0.46
C ARG A 83 5.65 2.46 0.19
N TRP A 84 5.55 3.53 -0.55
CA TRP A 84 6.69 4.36 -0.90
C TRP A 84 7.39 4.96 0.34
N ILE A 85 6.62 5.47 1.30
CA ILE A 85 7.13 5.98 2.58
C ILE A 85 7.87 4.88 3.36
N LEU A 86 7.28 3.68 3.44
CA LEU A 86 7.90 2.54 4.12
C LEU A 86 9.22 2.12 3.45
N VAL A 87 9.26 2.06 2.13
CA VAL A 87 10.48 1.74 1.35
C VAL A 87 11.56 2.80 1.59
N GLU A 88 11.20 4.07 1.51
CA GLU A 88 12.13 5.18 1.75
C GLU A 88 12.73 5.12 3.16
N HIS A 89 11.87 4.92 4.17
CA HIS A 89 12.30 4.77 5.54
C HIS A 89 13.23 3.55 5.74
N ALA A 90 12.90 2.41 5.13
CA ALA A 90 13.74 1.22 5.18
C ALA A 90 15.12 1.44 4.52
N ARG A 91 15.15 2.13 3.37
CA ARG A 91 16.41 2.50 2.69
C ARG A 91 17.28 3.43 3.54
N GLN A 92 16.67 4.45 4.15
CA GLN A 92 17.41 5.39 5.05
C GLN A 92 17.99 4.67 6.25
N ARG A 93 17.26 3.75 6.87
CA ARG A 93 17.76 2.93 7.98
C ARG A 93 18.89 2.00 7.57
N ALA A 94 18.78 1.36 6.42
CA ALA A 94 19.84 0.52 5.89
C ALA A 94 21.13 1.31 5.61
N ALA A 95 21.02 2.54 5.14
CA ALA A 95 22.14 3.44 4.92
C ALA A 95 22.76 3.95 6.23
N GLY A 96 21.95 4.21 7.27
CA GLY A 96 22.39 4.72 8.56
C GLY A 96 23.00 3.66 9.50
N LYS A 97 22.66 2.39 9.31
CA LYS A 97 23.20 1.27 10.10
C LYS A 97 24.18 0.46 9.25
N ARG A 98 25.47 0.66 9.45
CA ARG A 98 26.48 -0.33 9.09
C ARG A 98 26.39 -1.55 10.03
N GLY A 99 25.23 -2.18 10.11
CA GLY A 99 24.97 -3.33 10.97
C GLY A 99 23.48 -3.65 10.96
N GLY A 100 23.15 -4.59 10.16
CA GLY A 100 21.92 -5.29 9.88
C GLY A 100 20.75 -5.20 10.87
N GLY A 101 19.84 -4.28 10.64
CA GLY A 101 18.50 -4.35 11.17
C GLY A 101 17.53 -4.28 10.00
N GLN A 102 17.01 -5.42 9.57
CA GLN A 102 15.95 -5.47 8.58
C GLN A 102 14.66 -4.95 9.20
N THR A 103 14.00 -3.99 8.54
CA THR A 103 12.65 -3.58 8.91
C THR A 103 11.70 -4.66 8.43
N MET A 104 11.21 -5.47 9.35
CA MET A 104 10.20 -6.48 9.05
C MET A 104 8.86 -5.76 8.85
N VAL A 105 8.32 -5.82 7.64
CA VAL A 105 6.91 -5.58 7.37
C VAL A 105 6.26 -6.96 7.33
N SER A 106 5.49 -7.28 8.34
CA SER A 106 4.66 -8.49 8.29
C SER A 106 3.46 -8.20 7.40
N LEU A 107 3.27 -9.04 6.42
CA LEU A 107 2.00 -9.15 5.73
C LEU A 107 1.07 -9.90 6.66
N ASP A 108 0.02 -9.21 7.08
CA ASP A 108 -0.94 -9.69 8.08
C ASP A 108 -1.42 -11.11 7.79
N ASP A 109 -1.32 -12.00 8.79
CA ASP A 109 -1.89 -13.35 8.78
C ASP A 109 -3.42 -13.35 8.54
N GLN A 110 -4.06 -12.17 8.62
CA GLN A 110 -5.49 -11.98 8.30
C GLN A 110 -5.80 -11.89 6.81
N ILE A 111 -4.78 -11.89 5.93
CA ILE A 111 -4.99 -12.05 4.50
C ILE A 111 -4.72 -13.52 4.18
N PRO A 112 -5.75 -14.38 4.05
CA PRO A 112 -5.59 -15.84 3.89
C PRO A 112 -4.74 -16.26 2.70
N ASP A 113 -4.47 -15.33 1.78
CA ASP A 113 -3.78 -15.53 0.52
C ASP A 113 -2.40 -14.85 0.44
N ALA A 114 -1.85 -14.35 1.56
CA ALA A 114 -0.52 -13.76 1.55
C ALA A 114 0.57 -14.83 1.44
N PRO A 115 1.63 -14.64 0.64
CA PRO A 115 2.77 -15.56 0.63
C PRO A 115 3.46 -15.55 2.00
N PRO A 116 3.84 -16.73 2.55
CA PRO A 116 4.32 -16.86 3.92
C PRO A 116 5.64 -16.16 4.24
N ALA A 117 6.33 -15.55 3.29
CA ALA A 117 7.71 -15.12 3.47
C ALA A 117 8.05 -13.66 3.09
N LEU A 118 7.08 -12.79 2.81
CA LEU A 118 7.40 -11.39 2.50
C LEU A 118 7.60 -10.57 3.78
N THR A 119 8.69 -10.84 4.47
CA THR A 119 9.05 -10.17 5.74
C THR A 119 9.89 -8.91 5.55
N ASN A 120 10.31 -8.58 4.32
CA ASN A 120 11.16 -7.43 4.04
C ASN A 120 10.53 -6.51 2.99
N VAL A 121 10.25 -5.27 3.39
CA VAL A 121 9.65 -4.26 2.49
C VAL A 121 10.50 -3.97 1.25
N LEU A 122 11.82 -4.08 1.35
CA LEU A 122 12.73 -3.86 0.22
C LEU A 122 12.66 -5.01 -0.79
N MET A 123 12.57 -6.26 -0.32
CA MET A 123 12.37 -7.41 -1.20
C MET A 123 11.01 -7.36 -1.89
N LEU A 124 9.97 -6.96 -1.17
CA LEU A 124 8.65 -6.76 -1.75
C LEU A 124 8.69 -5.67 -2.82
N ASP A 125 9.38 -4.55 -2.56
CA ASP A 125 9.52 -3.46 -3.52
C ASP A 125 10.22 -3.93 -4.81
N GLN A 126 11.33 -4.66 -4.68
CA GLN A 126 12.04 -5.28 -5.81
C GLN A 126 11.15 -6.26 -6.59
N GLY A 127 10.39 -7.10 -5.87
CA GLY A 127 9.43 -8.02 -6.48
C GLY A 127 8.33 -7.29 -7.24
N LEU A 128 7.84 -6.18 -6.72
CA LEU A 128 6.85 -5.35 -7.39
C LEU A 128 7.42 -4.60 -8.60
N GLU A 129 8.69 -4.18 -8.57
CA GLU A 129 9.37 -3.59 -9.74
C GLU A 129 9.54 -4.64 -10.84
N ALA A 130 9.95 -5.86 -10.49
CA ALA A 130 10.05 -6.97 -11.44
C ALA A 130 8.66 -7.35 -12.02
N LEU A 131 7.62 -7.34 -11.18
CA LEU A 131 6.26 -7.60 -11.61
C LEU A 131 5.71 -6.52 -12.54
N GLU A 132 6.08 -5.25 -12.33
CA GLU A 132 5.74 -4.11 -13.21
C GLU A 132 6.28 -4.32 -14.62
N ALA A 133 7.52 -4.77 -14.74
CA ALA A 133 8.15 -5.03 -16.03
C ALA A 133 7.44 -6.14 -16.83
N ILE A 134 6.80 -7.09 -16.13
CA ILE A 134 6.06 -8.19 -16.76
C ILE A 134 4.59 -7.80 -17.01
N SER A 135 3.95 -7.18 -16.03
CA SER A 135 2.53 -6.83 -16.07
C SER A 135 2.20 -5.73 -15.06
N PRO A 136 2.05 -4.48 -15.51
CA PRO A 136 1.62 -3.37 -14.65
C PRO A 136 0.28 -3.66 -13.94
N GLN A 137 -0.64 -4.37 -14.61
CA GLN A 137 -1.93 -4.73 -14.04
C GLN A 137 -1.77 -5.68 -12.84
N ARG A 138 -0.87 -6.68 -12.92
CA ARG A 138 -0.61 -7.60 -11.79
C ARG A 138 -0.03 -6.86 -10.60
N ARG A 139 0.95 -5.99 -10.83
CA ARG A 139 1.49 -5.14 -9.79
C ARG A 139 0.39 -4.32 -9.12
N GLN A 140 -0.47 -3.68 -9.91
CA GLN A 140 -1.56 -2.87 -9.39
C GLN A 140 -2.54 -3.69 -8.53
N ILE A 141 -2.89 -4.91 -8.96
CA ILE A 141 -3.74 -5.82 -8.18
C ILE A 141 -3.08 -6.18 -6.84
N VAL A 142 -1.77 -6.48 -6.85
CA VAL A 142 -1.02 -6.76 -5.62
C VAL A 142 -1.00 -5.54 -4.69
N GLU A 143 -0.74 -4.35 -5.21
CA GLU A 143 -0.74 -3.12 -4.42
C GLU A 143 -2.11 -2.86 -3.77
N LEU A 144 -3.18 -3.01 -4.53
CA LEU A 144 -4.55 -2.81 -4.03
C LEU A 144 -4.95 -3.86 -2.98
N ARG A 145 -4.61 -5.12 -3.20
CA ARG A 145 -4.93 -6.19 -2.25
C ARG A 145 -4.08 -6.09 -0.99
N TRP A 146 -2.77 -5.97 -1.11
CA TRP A 146 -1.86 -6.00 0.04
C TRP A 146 -1.74 -4.65 0.75
N PHE A 147 -1.63 -3.55 0.02
CA PHE A 147 -1.40 -2.24 0.65
C PHE A 147 -2.69 -1.46 0.90
N ALA A 148 -3.73 -1.58 0.06
CA ALA A 148 -5.02 -0.95 0.29
C ALA A 148 -6.00 -1.84 1.08
N GLY A 149 -5.71 -3.15 1.21
CA GLY A 149 -6.60 -4.10 1.89
C GLY A 149 -7.93 -4.31 1.16
N MET A 150 -7.98 -4.02 -0.14
CA MET A 150 -9.21 -4.08 -0.93
C MET A 150 -9.62 -5.53 -1.22
N GLU A 151 -10.92 -5.79 -1.20
CA GLU A 151 -11.48 -7.06 -1.65
C GLU A 151 -11.43 -7.20 -3.18
N PHE A 152 -11.41 -8.43 -3.69
CA PHE A 152 -11.30 -8.68 -5.13
C PHE A 152 -12.43 -8.02 -5.93
N ALA A 153 -13.65 -8.02 -5.39
CA ALA A 153 -14.79 -7.34 -6.00
C ALA A 153 -14.60 -5.81 -6.06
N GLU A 154 -13.93 -5.21 -5.08
CA GLU A 154 -13.61 -3.77 -5.08
C GLU A 154 -12.53 -3.46 -6.10
N ILE A 155 -11.48 -4.29 -6.16
CA ILE A 155 -10.41 -4.19 -7.17
C ILE A 155 -10.99 -4.33 -8.58
N ALA A 156 -11.88 -5.30 -8.79
CA ALA A 156 -12.54 -5.52 -10.08
C ALA A 156 -13.31 -4.28 -10.55
N ARG A 157 -14.06 -3.65 -9.64
CA ARG A 157 -14.79 -2.40 -9.92
C ARG A 157 -13.83 -1.25 -10.22
N LEU A 158 -12.78 -1.09 -9.40
CA LEU A 158 -11.81 -0.01 -9.56
C LEU A 158 -11.03 -0.09 -10.88
N LEU A 159 -10.69 -1.31 -11.31
CA LEU A 159 -9.91 -1.55 -12.54
C LEU A 159 -10.79 -1.80 -13.76
N GLU A 160 -12.12 -1.80 -13.60
CA GLU A 160 -13.11 -2.06 -14.68
C GLU A 160 -12.86 -3.41 -15.39
N ILE A 161 -12.50 -4.44 -14.62
CA ILE A 161 -12.27 -5.81 -15.11
C ILE A 161 -13.14 -6.83 -14.36
N ALA A 162 -13.32 -8.01 -14.94
CA ALA A 162 -14.08 -9.07 -14.28
C ALA A 162 -13.33 -9.59 -13.02
N GLU A 163 -14.05 -9.86 -11.93
CA GLU A 163 -13.48 -10.34 -10.67
C GLU A 163 -12.66 -11.63 -10.86
N ARG A 164 -13.14 -12.55 -11.71
CA ARG A 164 -12.37 -13.76 -12.09
C ARG A 164 -11.01 -13.45 -12.72
N THR A 165 -10.89 -12.29 -13.39
CA THR A 165 -9.61 -11.83 -13.94
C THR A 165 -8.70 -11.35 -12.83
N VAL A 166 -9.23 -10.63 -11.84
CA VAL A 166 -8.49 -10.21 -10.65
C VAL A 166 -7.91 -11.42 -9.92
N TYR A 167 -8.73 -12.44 -9.66
CA TYR A 167 -8.28 -13.68 -9.04
C TYR A 167 -7.16 -14.37 -9.81
N ARG A 168 -7.33 -14.52 -11.11
CA ARG A 168 -6.32 -15.16 -11.96
C ARG A 168 -5.00 -14.40 -11.97
N GLU A 169 -5.04 -13.08 -12.09
CA GLU A 169 -3.82 -12.26 -12.11
C GLU A 169 -3.19 -12.17 -10.72
N TRP A 170 -3.97 -12.19 -9.64
CA TRP A 170 -3.50 -12.33 -8.28
C TRP A 170 -2.72 -13.62 -8.05
N GLU A 171 -3.28 -14.78 -8.44
CA GLU A 171 -2.60 -16.08 -8.30
C GLU A 171 -1.28 -16.13 -9.08
N ARG A 172 -1.26 -15.56 -10.29
CA ARG A 172 -0.03 -15.44 -11.08
C ARG A 172 1.01 -14.55 -10.43
N ALA A 173 0.58 -13.44 -9.86
CA ALA A 173 1.45 -12.52 -9.14
C ALA A 173 2.05 -13.18 -7.89
N ARG A 174 1.22 -13.89 -7.10
CA ARG A 174 1.68 -14.66 -5.94
C ARG A 174 2.75 -15.68 -6.31
N ALA A 175 2.47 -16.50 -7.31
CA ALA A 175 3.42 -17.51 -7.76
C ALA A 175 4.75 -16.91 -8.20
N PHE A 176 4.72 -15.79 -8.93
CA PHE A 176 5.91 -15.08 -9.36
C PHE A 176 6.71 -14.52 -8.18
N LEU A 177 6.04 -13.84 -7.24
CA LEU A 177 6.69 -13.26 -6.06
C LEU A 177 7.27 -14.36 -5.15
N GLN A 178 6.59 -15.49 -5.01
CA GLN A 178 7.10 -16.64 -4.25
C GLN A 178 8.38 -17.20 -4.87
N ALA A 179 8.40 -17.39 -6.19
CA ALA A 179 9.58 -17.89 -6.90
C ALA A 179 10.80 -16.98 -6.70
N LEU A 180 10.61 -15.64 -6.77
CA LEU A 180 11.69 -14.68 -6.50
C LEU A 180 12.24 -14.76 -5.08
N LEU A 181 11.39 -15.07 -4.10
CA LEU A 181 11.80 -15.20 -2.70
C LEU A 181 12.59 -16.50 -2.48
N ASP A 182 12.15 -17.59 -3.10
CA ASP A 182 12.82 -18.88 -2.99
C ASP A 182 14.22 -18.81 -3.62
N GLU A 183 14.37 -18.17 -4.79
CA GLU A 183 15.67 -17.94 -5.43
C GLU A 183 16.60 -17.06 -4.57
N GLY A 184 16.07 -16.05 -3.89
CA GLY A 184 16.84 -15.18 -2.99
C GLY A 184 17.32 -15.86 -1.70
N SER A 185 16.62 -16.93 -1.27
CA SER A 185 16.97 -17.71 -0.07
C SER A 185 18.10 -18.72 -0.33
N ASP A 186 18.23 -19.24 -1.55
CA ASP A 186 19.25 -20.24 -1.92
C ASP A 186 20.63 -19.60 -2.20
N GLY A 187 20.74 -18.29 -2.26
CA GLY A 187 21.94 -17.52 -2.59
C GLY A 187 22.70 -16.94 -1.38
N SER A 188 22.30 -17.22 -0.13
CA SER A 188 22.96 -16.81 1.12
C SER A 188 23.47 -18.03 1.90
#